data_b458b9f308c1a9eb06b9f49a0bb2f23c
#
_entry.id   b458b9f308c1a9eb06b9f49a0bb2f23c
#
_cell.length_a   1.000
_cell.length_b   1.000
_cell.length_c   1.000
_cell.angle_alpha   90.00
_cell.angle_beta   90.00
_cell.angle_gamma   90.00
#
_symmetry.space_group_name_H-M   'P 1'
#
loop_
_entity.id
_entity.type
_entity.pdbx_description
1 polymer ?
#
loop_
_entity_poly.entity_id
_entity_poly.type
_entity_poly.pdbx_seq_one_letter_code
_entity_poly.pdbx_strand_id
1 'polypeptide(L)'
;MQKSLFENEMLNIVQKPTLHKTDVSRSTLLFGDCLIESDKIETGSVDLILTDLPYGNMNTDGGRKLGINGWDFVIEPKQVYEIANRILRKNGKMVLFSQEPYTTQLINEAIPNVPFNYRAIWEKDNFAVALGANKNMVSYFEDILMFSKKACYEAKHPLKVIFFEI
;
A
#
# COMPACT_ATOMS: atom_id res chain seq x y z
N MET A 1 27.91 -11.16 29.31
CA MET A 1 28.14 -12.26 28.34
C MET A 1 26.80 -12.82 27.83
N GLN A 2 25.86 -11.94 27.44
CA GLN A 2 24.49 -12.32 26.97
C GLN A 2 24.07 -11.60 25.67
N LYS A 3 24.97 -10.85 25.03
CA LYS A 3 24.67 -10.15 23.75
C LYS A 3 24.79 -11.03 22.50
N SER A 4 25.47 -12.16 22.56
CA SER A 4 25.81 -12.95 21.38
C SER A 4 24.71 -13.90 20.87
N LEU A 5 23.74 -14.25 21.70
CA LEU A 5 22.65 -15.17 21.32
C LEU A 5 21.57 -14.44 20.51
N PHE A 6 21.21 -13.22 20.89
CA PHE A 6 20.20 -12.41 20.18
C PHE A 6 20.69 -11.95 18.80
N GLU A 7 21.97 -11.60 18.66
CA GLU A 7 22.55 -11.19 17.37
C GLU A 7 22.64 -12.36 16.39
N ASN A 8 22.91 -13.57 16.85
CA ASN A 8 22.96 -14.76 15.98
C ASN A 8 21.57 -15.23 15.54
N GLU A 9 20.53 -15.09 16.36
CA GLU A 9 19.16 -15.39 15.97
C GLU A 9 18.60 -14.37 14.96
N MET A 10 18.92 -13.09 15.12
CA MET A 10 18.50 -12.05 14.17
C MET A 10 19.21 -12.19 12.81
N LEU A 11 20.47 -12.60 12.77
CA LEU A 11 21.21 -12.86 11.52
C LEU A 11 20.67 -14.05 10.71
N ASN A 12 20.05 -15.02 11.36
CA ASN A 12 19.42 -16.17 10.67
C ASN A 12 18.03 -15.85 10.10
N ILE A 13 17.39 -14.77 10.54
CA ILE A 13 16.07 -14.35 10.02
C ILE A 13 16.21 -13.53 8.73
N VAL A 14 17.37 -12.91 8.49
CA VAL A 14 17.70 -12.20 7.24
C VAL A 14 18.44 -13.12 6.27
N GLN A 15 17.94 -14.31 6.01
CA GLN A 15 18.27 -14.97 4.76
C GLN A 15 17.65 -14.14 3.63
N LYS A 16 18.51 -13.51 2.82
CA LYS A 16 18.08 -12.86 1.57
C LYS A 16 17.14 -13.83 0.86
N PRO A 17 15.88 -13.45 0.60
CA PRO A 17 15.02 -14.29 -0.20
C PRO A 17 15.76 -14.54 -1.50
N THR A 18 16.00 -15.80 -1.81
CA THR A 18 16.47 -16.19 -3.14
C THR A 18 15.36 -15.77 -4.09
N LEU A 19 15.59 -14.69 -4.83
CA LEU A 19 14.67 -14.26 -5.89
C LEU A 19 14.63 -15.41 -6.89
N HIS A 20 13.64 -16.27 -6.73
CA HIS A 20 13.27 -17.17 -7.80
C HIS A 20 12.95 -16.31 -9.00
N LYS A 21 13.58 -16.56 -10.14
CA LYS A 21 13.28 -15.92 -11.41
C LYS A 21 11.77 -16.03 -11.61
N THR A 22 11.04 -14.95 -11.30
CA THR A 22 9.61 -14.87 -11.58
C THR A 22 9.45 -14.96 -13.08
N ASP A 23 8.66 -15.89 -13.52
CA ASP A 23 8.35 -16.06 -14.93
C ASP A 23 7.53 -14.85 -15.38
N VAL A 24 8.22 -13.85 -15.93
CA VAL A 24 7.64 -12.57 -16.41
C VAL A 24 6.59 -12.83 -17.50
N SER A 25 6.55 -14.04 -18.07
CA SER A 25 5.58 -14.45 -19.10
C SER A 25 4.11 -14.49 -18.61
N ARG A 26 3.88 -14.36 -17.29
CA ARG A 26 2.54 -14.39 -16.68
C ARG A 26 2.04 -13.04 -16.16
N SER A 27 2.69 -11.94 -16.50
CA SER A 27 2.25 -10.62 -16.10
C SER A 27 1.11 -10.14 -17.00
N THR A 28 0.07 -9.56 -16.42
CA THR A 28 -1.04 -8.94 -17.14
C THR A 28 -1.07 -7.46 -16.81
N LEU A 29 -1.05 -6.61 -17.83
CA LEU A 29 -1.21 -5.17 -17.69
C LEU A 29 -2.66 -4.79 -18.04
N LEU A 30 -3.33 -4.10 -17.14
CA LEU A 30 -4.64 -3.49 -17.35
C LEU A 30 -4.42 -1.97 -17.44
N PHE A 31 -4.83 -1.39 -18.57
CA PHE A 31 -4.68 0.04 -18.81
C PHE A 31 -6.02 0.75 -18.66
N GLY A 32 -6.10 1.71 -17.74
CA GLY A 32 -7.31 2.49 -17.47
C GLY A 32 -7.46 2.88 -16.00
N ASP A 33 -8.61 3.40 -15.64
CA ASP A 33 -8.98 3.72 -14.27
C ASP A 33 -9.05 2.44 -13.43
N CYS A 34 -8.26 2.37 -12.37
CA CYS A 34 -8.17 1.19 -11.51
C CYS A 34 -9.52 0.81 -10.88
N LEU A 35 -10.42 1.77 -10.62
CA LEU A 35 -11.75 1.51 -10.10
C LEU A 35 -12.60 0.71 -11.10
N ILE A 36 -12.44 0.99 -12.39
CA ILE A 36 -13.15 0.30 -13.49
C ILE A 36 -12.43 -0.99 -13.85
N GLU A 37 -11.11 -0.91 -14.05
CA GLU A 37 -10.30 -2.05 -14.49
C GLU A 37 -10.28 -3.20 -13.47
N SER A 38 -10.45 -2.88 -12.18
CA SER A 38 -10.55 -3.89 -11.14
C SER A 38 -11.69 -4.88 -11.37
N ASP A 39 -12.75 -4.50 -12.09
CA ASP A 39 -13.89 -5.39 -12.37
C ASP A 39 -13.52 -6.59 -13.24
N LYS A 40 -12.43 -6.48 -14.00
CA LYS A 40 -11.87 -7.59 -14.79
C LYS A 40 -11.14 -8.64 -13.95
N ILE A 41 -10.91 -8.35 -12.66
CA ILE A 41 -10.20 -9.23 -11.74
C ILE A 41 -11.21 -10.15 -11.06
N GLU A 42 -10.94 -11.44 -11.12
CA GLU A 42 -11.79 -12.46 -10.50
C GLU A 42 -11.90 -12.28 -8.98
N THR A 43 -13.10 -12.44 -8.46
CA THR A 43 -13.38 -12.35 -7.01
C THR A 43 -12.58 -13.39 -6.22
N GLY A 44 -11.91 -12.94 -5.16
CA GLY A 44 -11.18 -13.82 -4.26
C GLY A 44 -9.92 -14.46 -4.87
N SER A 45 -9.35 -13.86 -5.92
CA SER A 45 -8.21 -14.40 -6.65
C SER A 45 -6.85 -13.78 -6.29
N VAL A 46 -6.84 -12.66 -5.56
CA VAL A 46 -5.65 -11.84 -5.32
C VAL A 46 -5.06 -12.12 -3.95
N ASP A 47 -3.76 -12.36 -3.89
CA ASP A 47 -3.02 -12.57 -2.64
C ASP A 47 -2.60 -11.27 -1.98
N LEU A 48 -2.15 -10.31 -2.80
CA LEU A 48 -1.65 -9.02 -2.36
C LEU A 48 -2.11 -7.90 -3.29
N ILE A 49 -2.67 -6.86 -2.71
CA ILE A 49 -2.82 -5.54 -3.33
C ILE A 49 -1.69 -4.69 -2.76
N LEU A 50 -0.90 -4.08 -3.65
CA LEU A 50 0.14 -3.13 -3.27
C LEU A 50 -0.01 -1.89 -4.13
N THR A 51 -0.20 -0.72 -3.51
CA THR A 51 -0.44 0.51 -4.26
C THR A 51 -0.05 1.75 -3.48
N ASP A 52 0.31 2.78 -4.24
CA ASP A 52 0.50 4.15 -3.79
C ASP A 52 -0.67 4.97 -4.34
N LEU A 53 -1.66 5.24 -3.50
CA LEU A 53 -2.88 5.95 -3.90
C LEU A 53 -2.62 7.46 -3.95
N PRO A 54 -3.35 8.24 -4.76
CA PRO A 54 -3.24 9.70 -4.72
C PRO A 54 -3.78 10.25 -3.41
N TYR A 55 -2.96 11.05 -2.72
CA TYR A 55 -3.28 11.59 -1.39
C TYR A 55 -4.04 12.93 -1.42
N GLY A 56 -4.18 13.55 -2.60
CA GLY A 56 -4.75 14.89 -2.78
C GLY A 56 -3.84 16.03 -2.29
N ASN A 57 -2.62 15.73 -1.87
CA ASN A 57 -1.70 16.68 -1.27
C ASN A 57 -1.05 17.63 -2.29
N MET A 58 -0.94 17.20 -3.54
CA MET A 58 -0.30 17.97 -4.61
C MET A 58 -1.19 19.09 -5.16
N ASN A 59 -2.49 19.05 -4.89
CA ASN A 59 -3.46 20.05 -5.34
C ASN A 59 -3.66 21.21 -4.34
N THR A 60 -3.04 21.14 -3.16
CA THR A 60 -3.21 22.15 -2.10
C THR A 60 -1.87 22.66 -1.57
N ASP A 61 -1.39 23.76 -2.09
CA ASP A 61 -0.38 24.57 -1.41
C ASP A 61 -1.08 25.68 -0.64
N GLY A 62 -1.25 25.51 0.68
CA GLY A 62 -1.80 26.53 1.58
C GLY A 62 -3.16 27.10 1.16
N GLY A 63 -4.03 26.28 0.56
CA GLY A 63 -5.35 26.69 0.09
C GLY A 63 -5.37 27.28 -1.32
N ARG A 64 -4.25 27.33 -2.03
CA ARG A 64 -4.21 27.65 -3.44
C ARG A 64 -4.28 26.36 -4.25
N LYS A 65 -5.30 26.22 -5.09
CA LYS A 65 -5.31 25.18 -6.13
C LYS A 65 -4.16 25.48 -7.10
N LEU A 66 -3.09 24.70 -7.02
CA LEU A 66 -1.93 24.87 -7.91
C LEU A 66 -2.25 24.50 -9.35
N GLY A 67 -3.42 23.95 -9.63
CA GLY A 67 -3.92 23.73 -10.99
C GLY A 67 -3.05 22.84 -11.90
N ILE A 68 -2.02 22.23 -11.32
CA ILE A 68 -0.92 21.62 -12.09
C ILE A 68 -1.19 20.16 -12.39
N ASN A 69 -1.97 19.46 -11.56
CA ASN A 69 -2.10 18.02 -11.68
C ASN A 69 -3.55 17.55 -11.53
N GLY A 70 -4.22 17.41 -12.66
CA GLY A 70 -5.58 16.86 -12.72
C GLY A 70 -5.68 15.37 -12.34
N TRP A 71 -4.61 14.75 -11.87
CA TRP A 71 -4.56 13.33 -11.51
C TRP A 71 -4.54 13.06 -10.00
N ASP A 72 -4.14 14.03 -9.16
CA ASP A 72 -4.06 13.83 -7.70
C ASP A 72 -5.43 14.03 -7.04
N PHE A 73 -6.40 13.20 -7.40
CA PHE A 73 -7.70 13.13 -6.77
C PHE A 73 -7.69 11.99 -5.74
N VAL A 74 -8.05 12.32 -4.50
CA VAL A 74 -8.22 11.32 -3.44
C VAL A 74 -9.26 10.28 -3.88
N ILE A 75 -8.87 9.01 -3.86
CA ILE A 75 -9.82 7.91 -4.00
C ILE A 75 -10.49 7.70 -2.65
N GLU A 76 -11.82 7.73 -2.62
CA GLU A 76 -12.59 7.51 -1.40
C GLU A 76 -12.23 6.14 -0.78
N PRO A 77 -11.86 6.08 0.52
CA PRO A 77 -11.47 4.84 1.18
C PRO A 77 -12.50 3.72 1.00
N LYS A 78 -13.78 4.07 1.00
CA LYS A 78 -14.87 3.11 0.76
C LYS A 78 -14.69 2.32 -0.55
N GLN A 79 -14.34 2.99 -1.64
CA GLN A 79 -14.13 2.35 -2.95
C GLN A 79 -12.92 1.39 -2.90
N VAL A 80 -11.83 1.81 -2.22
CA VAL A 80 -10.64 0.97 -2.03
C VAL A 80 -11.00 -0.31 -1.26
N TYR A 81 -11.81 -0.19 -0.19
CA TYR A 81 -12.22 -1.34 0.60
C TYR A 81 -13.23 -2.24 -0.11
N GLU A 82 -14.11 -1.70 -0.94
CA GLU A 82 -15.05 -2.48 -1.76
C GLU A 82 -14.27 -3.36 -2.75
N ILE A 83 -13.29 -2.80 -3.45
CA ILE A 83 -12.41 -3.54 -4.35
C ILE A 83 -11.62 -4.60 -3.58
N ALA A 84 -10.93 -4.22 -2.52
CA ALA A 84 -10.13 -5.14 -1.71
C ALA A 84 -10.97 -6.28 -1.15
N ASN A 85 -12.18 -5.98 -0.66
CA ASN A 85 -13.10 -6.99 -0.16
C ASN A 85 -13.56 -7.97 -1.24
N ARG A 86 -13.70 -7.52 -2.48
CA ARG A 86 -14.11 -8.35 -3.60
C ARG A 86 -12.95 -9.22 -4.10
N ILE A 87 -11.81 -8.60 -4.46
CA ILE A 87 -10.75 -9.30 -5.19
C ILE A 87 -9.78 -10.06 -4.30
N LEU A 88 -9.52 -9.62 -3.05
CA LEU A 88 -8.65 -10.35 -2.15
C LEU A 88 -9.25 -11.72 -1.81
N ARG A 89 -8.40 -12.74 -1.88
CA ARG A 89 -8.75 -14.04 -1.29
C ARG A 89 -8.73 -13.97 0.24
N LYS A 90 -9.25 -14.99 0.89
CA LYS A 90 -9.09 -15.14 2.35
C LYS A 90 -7.61 -15.13 2.72
N ASN A 91 -7.22 -14.40 3.77
CA ASN A 91 -5.85 -14.10 4.17
C ASN A 91 -5.04 -13.21 3.21
N GLY A 92 -5.61 -12.76 2.10
CA GLY A 92 -4.98 -11.80 1.22
C GLY A 92 -4.65 -10.51 1.96
N LYS A 93 -3.63 -9.81 1.52
CA LYS A 93 -3.12 -8.58 2.14
C LYS A 93 -3.38 -7.40 1.22
N MET A 94 -3.61 -6.25 1.84
CA MET A 94 -3.57 -4.96 1.16
C MET A 94 -2.53 -4.09 1.86
N VAL A 95 -1.62 -3.54 1.08
CA VAL A 95 -0.53 -2.66 1.52
C VAL A 95 -0.67 -1.35 0.77
N LEU A 96 -0.88 -0.27 1.51
CA LEU A 96 -1.10 1.06 0.98
C LEU A 96 0.01 1.99 1.46
N PHE A 97 0.64 2.71 0.54
CA PHE A 97 1.42 3.90 0.90
C PHE A 97 0.45 5.03 1.18
N SER A 98 0.76 5.86 2.16
CA SER A 98 -0.08 7.01 2.48
C SER A 98 0.64 8.07 3.30
N GLN A 99 0.02 9.24 3.39
CA GLN A 99 0.41 10.37 4.26
C GLN A 99 -0.81 10.95 4.94
N GLU A 100 -0.61 11.61 6.08
CA GLU A 100 -1.68 12.34 6.73
C GLU A 100 -2.21 13.52 5.86
N PRO A 101 -3.51 13.81 5.85
CA PRO A 101 -4.58 13.23 6.68
C PRO A 101 -5.20 11.95 6.12
N TYR A 102 -4.80 11.50 4.92
CA TYR A 102 -5.39 10.33 4.26
C TYR A 102 -5.09 9.02 5.02
N THR A 103 -3.92 8.90 5.66
CA THR A 103 -3.59 7.80 6.57
C THR A 103 -4.67 7.57 7.63
N THR A 104 -5.06 8.63 8.33
CA THR A 104 -6.11 8.57 9.36
C THR A 104 -7.47 8.18 8.77
N GLN A 105 -7.83 8.68 7.60
CA GLN A 105 -9.08 8.31 6.92
C GLN A 105 -9.10 6.84 6.56
N LEU A 106 -8.05 6.32 5.93
CA LEU A 106 -7.92 4.91 5.58
C LEU A 106 -8.05 3.99 6.80
N ILE A 107 -7.41 4.34 7.92
CA ILE A 107 -7.49 3.52 9.14
C ILE A 107 -8.90 3.53 9.73
N ASN A 108 -9.53 4.69 9.83
CA ASN A 108 -10.84 4.85 10.45
C ASN A 108 -11.99 4.23 9.64
N GLU A 109 -11.87 4.23 8.32
CA GLU A 109 -12.87 3.66 7.42
C GLU A 109 -12.63 2.18 7.09
N ALA A 110 -11.64 1.55 7.73
CA ALA A 110 -11.36 0.14 7.54
C ALA A 110 -12.59 -0.72 7.88
N ILE A 111 -12.96 -1.59 6.94
CA ILE A 111 -14.16 -2.43 7.08
C ILE A 111 -13.89 -3.69 7.90
N PRO A 112 -14.92 -4.26 8.59
CA PRO A 112 -14.75 -5.43 9.44
C PRO A 112 -14.16 -6.66 8.75
N ASN A 113 -14.32 -6.79 7.42
CA ASN A 113 -13.78 -7.93 6.65
C ASN A 113 -12.35 -7.68 6.13
N VAL A 114 -11.90 -6.42 6.09
CA VAL A 114 -10.53 -6.01 5.72
C VAL A 114 -9.99 -5.04 6.79
N PRO A 115 -9.83 -5.50 8.03
CA PRO A 115 -9.39 -4.64 9.14
C PRO A 115 -7.94 -4.17 8.96
N PHE A 116 -7.66 -3.01 9.54
CA PHE A 116 -6.30 -2.53 9.73
C PHE A 116 -5.53 -3.47 10.68
N ASN A 117 -4.28 -3.79 10.33
CA ASN A 117 -3.40 -4.63 11.13
C ASN A 117 -2.34 -3.80 11.86
N TYR A 118 -1.47 -3.15 11.10
CA TYR A 118 -0.40 -2.32 11.64
C TYR A 118 0.13 -1.36 10.59
N ARG A 119 0.91 -0.38 11.05
CA ARG A 119 1.60 0.60 10.25
C ARG A 119 3.10 0.37 10.32
N ALA A 120 3.76 0.37 9.18
CA ALA A 120 5.20 0.54 9.07
C ALA A 120 5.51 1.97 8.60
N ILE A 121 6.74 2.39 8.78
CA ILE A 121 7.25 3.69 8.34
C ILE A 121 8.34 3.45 7.31
N TRP A 122 8.21 4.11 6.17
CA TRP A 122 9.27 4.20 5.20
C TRP A 122 10.05 5.50 5.43
N GLU A 123 11.24 5.39 5.98
CA GLU A 123 12.16 6.49 6.12
C GLU A 123 12.85 6.77 4.78
N LYS A 124 12.83 8.03 4.36
CA LYS A 124 13.38 8.47 3.07
C LYS A 124 14.75 9.12 3.28
N ASP A 125 15.64 8.96 2.31
CA ASP A 125 16.96 9.61 2.32
C ASP A 125 16.86 11.13 2.15
N ASN A 126 15.76 11.61 1.53
CA ASN A 126 15.52 13.03 1.30
C ASN A 126 14.09 13.42 1.72
N PHE A 127 13.93 14.67 2.16
CA PHE A 127 12.61 15.19 2.51
C PHE A 127 11.76 15.49 1.27
N ALA A 128 10.47 15.28 1.40
CA ALA A 128 9.51 15.70 0.41
C ALA A 128 9.18 17.21 0.56
N VAL A 129 8.80 17.85 -0.55
CA VAL A 129 8.28 19.24 -0.58
C VAL A 129 9.30 20.30 -0.13
N ALA A 130 10.46 20.35 -0.81
CA ALA A 130 11.49 21.37 -0.55
C ALA A 130 10.98 22.83 -0.61
N LEU A 131 9.98 23.11 -1.44
CA LEU A 131 9.39 24.45 -1.59
C LEU A 131 8.65 24.93 -0.35
N GLY A 132 8.20 24.03 0.50
CA GLY A 132 7.50 24.36 1.75
C GLY A 132 8.40 24.43 2.98
N ALA A 133 9.68 24.05 2.88
CA ALA A 133 10.59 23.90 4.03
C ALA A 133 10.79 25.19 4.85
N ASN A 134 10.60 26.37 4.24
CA ASN A 134 10.70 27.66 4.93
C ASN A 134 9.45 28.02 5.75
N LYS A 135 8.34 27.29 5.58
CA LYS A 135 7.06 27.60 6.22
C LYS A 135 6.54 26.49 7.10
N ASN A 136 6.85 25.24 6.76
CA ASN A 136 6.33 24.05 7.43
C ASN A 136 7.47 23.09 7.76
N MET A 137 7.23 22.24 8.74
CA MET A 137 8.10 21.10 8.98
C MET A 137 8.02 20.14 7.77
N VAL A 138 9.16 19.67 7.32
CA VAL A 138 9.24 18.71 6.21
C VAL A 138 9.18 17.28 6.74
N SER A 139 8.57 16.39 5.96
CA SER A 139 8.49 14.97 6.31
C SER A 139 9.60 14.19 5.61
N TYR A 140 10.28 13.31 6.38
CA TYR A 140 11.26 12.35 5.90
C TYR A 140 10.71 10.93 5.83
N PHE A 141 9.41 10.74 5.98
CA PHE A 141 8.82 9.41 5.97
C PHE A 141 7.47 9.39 5.25
N GLU A 142 7.09 8.18 4.88
CA GLU A 142 5.73 7.83 4.47
C GLU A 142 5.22 6.66 5.29
N ASP A 143 3.91 6.63 5.43
CA ASP A 143 3.22 5.53 6.09
C ASP A 143 3.02 4.37 5.12
N ILE A 144 3.24 3.14 5.60
CA ILE A 144 2.88 1.93 4.91
C ILE A 144 1.82 1.23 5.76
N LEU A 145 0.59 1.25 5.30
CA LEU A 145 -0.55 0.69 6.01
C LEU A 145 -0.81 -0.75 5.56
N MET A 146 -0.96 -1.65 6.50
CA MET A 146 -1.22 -3.06 6.23
C MET A 146 -2.60 -3.48 6.73
N PHE A 147 -3.34 -4.09 5.82
CA PHE A 147 -4.67 -4.64 6.04
C PHE A 147 -4.70 -6.11 5.64
N SER A 148 -5.62 -6.88 6.20
CA SER A 148 -5.76 -8.30 5.86
C SER A 148 -7.22 -8.66 5.73
N LYS A 149 -7.59 -9.32 4.62
CA LYS A 149 -8.92 -9.92 4.54
C LYS A 149 -9.05 -11.06 5.54
N LYS A 150 -10.12 -11.06 6.34
CA LYS A 150 -10.35 -12.04 7.42
C LYS A 150 -10.21 -13.47 6.94
N ALA A 151 -9.56 -14.24 7.77
CA ALA A 151 -8.85 -15.46 7.48
C ALA A 151 -9.68 -16.75 7.54
N CYS A 152 -9.31 -17.67 6.63
CA CYS A 152 -9.12 -19.08 6.96
C CYS A 152 -7.68 -19.47 6.59
N TYR A 153 -7.02 -20.20 7.45
CA TYR A 153 -5.60 -20.56 7.36
C TYR A 153 -5.32 -21.62 6.30
N GLU A 154 -5.49 -21.33 5.03
CA GLU A 154 -4.96 -22.22 3.97
C GLU A 154 -4.68 -21.44 2.70
N ALA A 155 -3.40 -21.22 2.41
CA ALA A 155 -2.97 -20.76 1.10
C ALA A 155 -1.95 -21.76 0.52
N LYS A 156 -2.37 -22.51 -0.49
CA LYS A 156 -1.54 -23.47 -1.21
C LYS A 156 -1.43 -23.13 -2.70
N HIS A 157 -1.25 -21.87 -3.06
CA HIS A 157 -1.10 -21.48 -4.47
C HIS A 157 0.05 -20.50 -4.69
N PRO A 158 0.56 -20.37 -5.93
CA PRO A 158 1.46 -19.29 -6.29
C PRO A 158 0.84 -17.93 -5.95
N LEU A 159 1.64 -17.01 -5.40
CA LEU A 159 1.18 -15.68 -5.02
C LEU A 159 0.74 -14.88 -6.25
N LYS A 160 -0.44 -14.29 -6.19
CA LYS A 160 -0.94 -13.33 -7.17
C LYS A 160 -0.90 -11.93 -6.58
N VAL A 161 0.03 -11.12 -7.06
CA VAL A 161 0.25 -9.74 -6.61
C VAL A 161 -0.29 -8.78 -7.66
N ILE A 162 -0.99 -7.76 -7.23
CA ILE A 162 -1.47 -6.68 -8.08
C ILE A 162 -0.85 -5.38 -7.63
N PHE A 163 -0.23 -4.69 -8.57
CA PHE A 163 0.19 -3.29 -8.44
C PHE A 163 -0.82 -2.42 -9.16
N PHE A 164 -1.28 -1.38 -8.48
CA PHE A 164 -1.92 -0.25 -9.13
C PHE A 164 -0.89 0.87 -9.23
N GLU A 165 -0.52 1.22 -10.44
CA GLU A 165 0.25 2.42 -10.75
C GLU A 165 -0.72 3.44 -11.33
N ILE A 166 -0.67 4.67 -10.81
CA ILE A 166 -1.61 5.75 -11.15
C ILE A 166 -0.86 6.82 -11.95
#